data_870d56a519181fb5c0614a1def9dee30
#
_entry.id   870d56a519181fb5c0614a1def9dee30
#
_cell.length_a   1.000
_cell.length_b   1.000
_cell.length_c   1.000
_cell.angle_alpha   90.00
_cell.angle_beta   90.00
_cell.angle_gamma   90.00
#
_symmetry.space_group_name_H-M   'P 1'
#
loop_
_entity.id
_entity.type
_entity.pdbx_description
1 polymer ?
#
loop_
_entity_poly.entity_id
_entity_poly.type
_entity_poly.pdbx_seq_one_letter_code
_entity_poly.pdbx_strand_id
1 'polypeptide(L)'
;MKGKFIVISGPGGVGKDTIAKELVNKEIAIYSVSMTTRKKRSNEVDGKDYFFVDINTFENNIKEGKILEYTLFNGNYYGTPSEFIFNNLENGANVIGVLDIKGVLNVEKIYSEAISIFIMPPSFEELEKRIRNRNTDSEEVIKERLEIAKDEIKCKDKYDYVVINNTVDKAVEEIIQIIKNEKNICN
;
A
#
# COMPACT_ATOMS: atom_id res chain seq x y z
N MET A 1 -2.31 -18.87 15.59
CA MET A 1 -2.72 -17.44 15.63
C MET A 1 -3.04 -16.98 14.22
N LYS A 2 -4.10 -16.21 14.03
CA LYS A 2 -4.46 -15.58 12.75
C LYS A 2 -3.36 -14.58 12.35
N GLY A 3 -3.05 -14.49 11.06
CA GLY A 3 -2.14 -13.47 10.55
C GLY A 3 -2.73 -12.06 10.66
N LYS A 4 -1.92 -11.03 10.37
CA LYS A 4 -2.35 -9.62 10.34
C LYS A 4 -2.33 -9.10 8.92
N PHE A 5 -3.33 -8.27 8.55
CA PHE A 5 -3.32 -7.51 7.31
C PHE A 5 -2.70 -6.14 7.57
N ILE A 6 -1.57 -5.88 6.95
CA ILE A 6 -0.82 -4.64 7.07
C ILE A 6 -1.04 -3.82 5.79
N VAL A 7 -1.56 -2.61 5.92
CA VAL A 7 -1.73 -1.68 4.80
C VAL A 7 -0.77 -0.52 4.93
N ILE A 8 0.08 -0.35 3.93
CA ILE A 8 1.07 0.72 3.87
C ILE A 8 0.59 1.79 2.92
N SER A 9 0.62 3.04 3.36
CA SER A 9 0.36 4.22 2.54
C SER A 9 1.38 5.33 2.79
N GLY A 10 1.23 6.43 2.08
CA GLY A 10 2.11 7.59 2.18
C GLY A 10 2.38 8.23 0.82
N PRO A 11 3.08 9.36 0.76
CA PRO A 11 3.25 10.11 -0.47
C PRO A 11 4.02 9.36 -1.55
N GLY A 12 3.73 9.73 -2.80
CA GLY A 12 4.45 9.21 -3.96
C GLY A 12 5.95 9.48 -3.84
N GLY A 13 6.79 8.45 -4.01
CA GLY A 13 8.26 8.61 -3.90
C GLY A 13 8.84 8.34 -2.52
N VAL A 14 8.02 8.13 -1.49
CA VAL A 14 8.50 7.89 -0.12
C VAL A 14 9.16 6.52 0.11
N GLY A 15 9.00 5.55 -0.82
CA GLY A 15 9.64 4.24 -0.75
C GLY A 15 8.75 3.09 -0.26
N LYS A 16 7.43 3.22 -0.30
CA LYS A 16 6.46 2.19 0.12
C LYS A 16 6.72 0.82 -0.51
N ASP A 17 6.86 0.78 -1.83
CA ASP A 17 7.06 -0.48 -2.57
C ASP A 17 8.37 -1.17 -2.18
N THR A 18 9.42 -0.40 -1.91
CA THR A 18 10.72 -0.92 -1.47
C THR A 18 10.59 -1.53 -0.08
N ILE A 19 9.92 -0.83 0.84
CA ILE A 19 9.67 -1.33 2.21
C ILE A 19 8.84 -2.61 2.16
N ALA A 20 7.75 -2.63 1.38
CA ALA A 20 6.91 -3.82 1.24
C ALA A 20 7.70 -5.02 0.69
N LYS A 21 8.53 -4.81 -0.35
CA LYS A 21 9.41 -5.85 -0.91
C LYS A 21 10.40 -6.39 0.12
N GLU A 22 11.01 -5.53 0.94
CA GLU A 22 11.94 -5.97 1.98
C GLU A 22 11.24 -6.77 3.09
N LEU A 23 10.01 -6.42 3.47
CA LEU A 23 9.22 -7.21 4.41
C LEU A 23 8.87 -8.60 3.85
N VAL A 24 8.62 -8.69 2.55
CA VAL A 24 8.40 -9.97 1.84
C VAL A 24 9.69 -10.78 1.75
N ASN A 25 10.82 -10.15 1.37
CA ASN A 25 12.12 -10.80 1.29
C ASN A 25 12.58 -11.39 2.64
N LYS A 26 12.19 -10.74 3.74
CA LYS A 26 12.46 -11.20 5.12
C LYS A 26 11.41 -12.21 5.64
N GLU A 27 10.48 -12.66 4.79
CA GLU A 27 9.41 -13.62 5.13
C GLU A 27 8.49 -13.12 6.29
N ILE A 28 8.39 -11.80 6.48
CA ILE A 28 7.55 -11.20 7.52
C ILE A 28 6.09 -11.17 7.09
N ALA A 29 5.84 -10.95 5.78
CA ALA A 29 4.51 -10.87 5.19
C ALA A 29 4.51 -11.37 3.74
N ILE A 30 3.33 -11.71 3.22
CA ILE A 30 3.08 -12.05 1.81
C ILE A 30 2.46 -10.81 1.14
N TYR A 31 2.92 -10.47 -0.06
CA TYR A 31 2.42 -9.30 -0.79
C TYR A 31 1.04 -9.56 -1.40
N SER A 32 0.09 -8.67 -1.13
CA SER A 32 -1.22 -8.67 -1.77
C SER A 32 -1.14 -7.86 -3.08
N VAL A 33 -1.21 -8.58 -4.21
CA VAL A 33 -1.23 -7.95 -5.53
C VAL A 33 -2.62 -7.34 -5.78
N SER A 34 -2.66 -6.03 -6.04
CA SER A 34 -3.91 -5.31 -6.36
C SER A 34 -4.38 -5.61 -7.79
N MET A 35 -5.68 -5.45 -8.03
CA MET A 35 -6.30 -5.53 -9.36
C MET A 35 -6.52 -4.12 -9.92
N THR A 36 -6.38 -3.94 -11.23
CA THR A 36 -6.63 -2.65 -11.90
C THR A 36 -7.17 -2.81 -13.31
N THR A 37 -7.98 -1.83 -13.74
CA THR A 37 -8.44 -1.71 -15.12
C THR A 37 -7.51 -0.85 -15.99
N ARG A 38 -6.47 -0.26 -15.40
CA ARG A 38 -5.45 0.48 -16.13
C ARG A 38 -4.67 -0.45 -17.06
N LYS A 39 -4.38 0.04 -18.25
CA LYS A 39 -3.49 -0.69 -19.18
C LYS A 39 -2.11 -0.90 -18.54
N LYS A 40 -1.58 -2.10 -18.72
CA LYS A 40 -0.24 -2.50 -18.28
C LYS A 40 0.84 -1.63 -18.95
N ARG A 41 1.81 -1.15 -18.19
CA ARG A 41 3.00 -0.48 -18.72
C ARG A 41 4.01 -1.51 -19.24
N SER A 42 4.96 -1.08 -20.07
CA SER A 42 5.94 -1.98 -20.72
C SER A 42 6.81 -2.77 -19.74
N ASN A 43 7.10 -2.21 -18.58
CA ASN A 43 7.97 -2.79 -17.54
C ASN A 43 7.19 -3.51 -16.41
N GLU A 44 5.87 -3.56 -16.47
CA GLU A 44 5.04 -4.23 -15.47
C GLU A 44 4.74 -5.68 -15.89
N VAL A 45 4.53 -6.55 -14.92
CA VAL A 45 4.21 -7.97 -15.11
C VAL A 45 2.85 -8.27 -14.48
N ASP A 46 1.96 -8.87 -15.28
CA ASP A 46 0.64 -9.30 -14.82
C ASP A 46 0.77 -10.37 -13.71
N GLY A 47 -0.08 -10.25 -12.67
CA GLY A 47 -0.03 -11.12 -11.51
C GLY A 47 1.12 -10.83 -10.52
N LYS A 48 2.00 -9.89 -10.85
CA LYS A 48 3.11 -9.49 -9.98
C LYS A 48 3.02 -8.03 -9.54
N ASP A 49 2.86 -7.11 -10.49
CA ASP A 49 2.70 -5.68 -10.19
C ASP A 49 1.23 -5.36 -9.95
N TYR A 50 0.35 -5.87 -10.81
CA TYR A 50 -1.10 -5.83 -10.71
C TYR A 50 -1.71 -7.06 -11.40
N PHE A 51 -2.95 -7.41 -11.05
CA PHE A 51 -3.84 -8.16 -11.93
C PHE A 51 -4.51 -7.17 -12.88
N PHE A 52 -4.11 -7.18 -14.17
CA PHE A 52 -4.65 -6.27 -15.17
C PHE A 52 -5.89 -6.90 -15.81
N VAL A 53 -7.05 -6.30 -15.57
CA VAL A 53 -8.35 -6.81 -16.07
C VAL A 53 -9.12 -5.73 -16.82
N ASP A 54 -10.12 -6.12 -17.58
CA ASP A 54 -11.08 -5.18 -18.16
C ASP A 54 -12.10 -4.70 -17.10
N ILE A 55 -12.84 -3.63 -17.47
CA ILE A 55 -13.83 -3.01 -16.56
C ILE A 55 -14.93 -3.99 -16.17
N ASN A 56 -15.44 -4.79 -17.13
CA ASN A 56 -16.51 -5.74 -16.86
C ASN A 56 -16.09 -6.81 -15.86
N THR A 57 -14.87 -7.34 -16.02
CA THR A 57 -14.27 -8.29 -15.07
C THR A 57 -14.13 -7.67 -13.69
N PHE A 58 -13.65 -6.43 -13.58
CA PHE A 58 -13.50 -5.73 -12.30
C PHE A 58 -14.85 -5.53 -11.61
N GLU A 59 -15.85 -5.01 -12.33
CA GLU A 59 -17.20 -4.78 -11.79
C GLU A 59 -17.91 -6.07 -11.38
N ASN A 60 -17.68 -7.17 -12.10
CA ASN A 60 -18.20 -8.48 -11.69
C ASN A 60 -17.54 -8.94 -10.38
N ASN A 61 -16.23 -8.77 -10.21
CA ASN A 61 -15.55 -9.09 -8.95
C ASN A 61 -16.08 -8.25 -7.78
N ILE A 62 -16.45 -6.97 -8.01
CA ILE A 62 -17.13 -6.16 -6.98
C ILE A 62 -18.48 -6.78 -6.61
N LYS A 63 -19.33 -7.10 -7.60
CA LYS A 63 -20.67 -7.69 -7.37
C LYS A 63 -20.61 -9.02 -6.62
N GLU A 64 -19.59 -9.81 -6.88
CA GLU A 64 -19.35 -11.12 -6.25
C GLU A 64 -18.67 -11.02 -4.88
N GLY A 65 -18.36 -9.80 -4.38
CA GLY A 65 -17.69 -9.61 -3.09
C GLY A 65 -16.22 -10.06 -3.06
N LYS A 66 -15.60 -10.24 -4.23
CA LYS A 66 -14.20 -10.67 -4.36
C LYS A 66 -13.18 -9.55 -4.20
N ILE A 67 -13.65 -8.30 -4.13
CA ILE A 67 -12.83 -7.11 -3.90
C ILE A 67 -13.11 -6.59 -2.50
N LEU A 68 -12.09 -6.51 -1.66
CA LEU A 68 -12.19 -6.01 -0.29
C LEU A 68 -12.51 -4.52 -0.26
N GLU A 69 -11.77 -3.74 -1.05
CA GLU A 69 -11.96 -2.30 -1.25
C GLU A 69 -11.54 -1.92 -2.66
N TYR A 70 -12.04 -0.79 -3.14
CA TYR A 70 -11.60 -0.23 -4.42
C TYR A 70 -11.71 1.28 -4.47
N THR A 71 -10.90 1.88 -5.35
CA THR A 71 -10.92 3.31 -5.67
C THR A 71 -10.98 3.52 -7.18
N LEU A 72 -11.54 4.65 -7.60
CA LEU A 72 -11.50 5.12 -8.99
C LEU A 72 -10.50 6.28 -9.06
N PHE A 73 -9.43 6.11 -9.84
CA PHE A 73 -8.40 7.12 -10.04
C PHE A 73 -8.06 7.26 -11.52
N ASN A 74 -8.13 8.48 -12.05
CA ASN A 74 -7.88 8.79 -13.47
C ASN A 74 -8.63 7.85 -14.43
N GLY A 75 -9.93 7.60 -14.15
CA GLY A 75 -10.79 6.76 -14.98
C GLY A 75 -10.51 5.25 -14.91
N ASN A 76 -9.66 4.79 -14.01
CA ASN A 76 -9.35 3.38 -13.81
C ASN A 76 -9.69 2.94 -12.39
N TYR A 77 -10.20 1.73 -12.27
CA TYR A 77 -10.38 1.06 -11.00
C TYR A 77 -9.05 0.50 -10.48
N TYR A 78 -8.88 0.60 -9.18
CA TYR A 78 -7.85 -0.09 -8.40
C TYR A 78 -8.51 -0.71 -7.20
N GLY A 79 -8.24 -1.99 -6.92
CA GLY A 79 -8.88 -2.68 -5.81
C GLY A 79 -8.06 -3.84 -5.29
N THR A 80 -8.41 -4.27 -4.11
CA THR A 80 -7.68 -5.29 -3.36
C THR A 80 -8.48 -6.58 -3.32
N PRO A 81 -7.99 -7.70 -3.93
CA PRO A 81 -8.67 -8.99 -3.89
C PRO A 81 -8.80 -9.52 -2.46
N SER A 82 -10.04 -9.87 -2.04
CA SER A 82 -10.35 -10.26 -0.66
C SER A 82 -9.93 -11.70 -0.32
N GLU A 83 -10.15 -12.64 -1.23
CA GLU A 83 -9.94 -14.08 -1.00
C GLU A 83 -8.49 -14.39 -0.64
N PHE A 84 -7.54 -13.84 -1.39
CA PHE A 84 -6.11 -14.02 -1.11
C PHE A 84 -5.73 -13.57 0.30
N ILE A 85 -6.24 -12.42 0.72
CA ILE A 85 -5.96 -11.86 2.04
C ILE A 85 -6.49 -12.80 3.11
N PHE A 86 -7.79 -13.08 3.11
CA PHE A 86 -8.42 -13.84 4.19
C PHE A 86 -7.89 -15.27 4.30
N ASN A 87 -7.67 -15.97 3.17
CA ASN A 87 -7.09 -17.31 3.19
C ASN A 87 -5.70 -17.34 3.83
N ASN A 88 -4.85 -16.36 3.53
CA ASN A 88 -3.51 -16.30 4.14
C ASN A 88 -3.55 -15.90 5.61
N LEU A 89 -4.42 -14.96 6.00
CA LEU A 89 -4.60 -14.59 7.41
C LEU A 89 -5.06 -15.77 8.26
N GLU A 90 -6.02 -16.56 7.77
CA GLU A 90 -6.52 -17.77 8.46
C GLU A 90 -5.41 -18.81 8.64
N ASN A 91 -4.52 -18.94 7.67
CA ASN A 91 -3.35 -19.81 7.76
C ASN A 91 -2.21 -19.24 8.62
N GLY A 92 -2.42 -18.10 9.29
CA GLY A 92 -1.45 -17.49 10.21
C GLY A 92 -0.36 -16.64 9.54
N ALA A 93 -0.41 -16.47 8.20
CA ALA A 93 0.52 -15.60 7.49
C ALA A 93 0.08 -14.14 7.56
N ASN A 94 1.02 -13.23 7.75
CA ASN A 94 0.74 -11.80 7.59
C ASN A 94 0.65 -11.47 6.09
N VAL A 95 -0.24 -10.56 5.75
CA VAL A 95 -0.39 -10.05 4.38
C VAL A 95 -0.11 -8.55 4.37
N ILE A 96 0.63 -8.07 3.37
CA ILE A 96 0.93 -6.65 3.20
C ILE A 96 0.37 -6.13 1.88
N GLY A 97 -0.34 -4.99 1.93
CA GLY A 97 -0.83 -4.24 0.78
C GLY A 97 -0.29 -2.82 0.76
N VAL A 98 -0.01 -2.30 -0.43
CA VAL A 98 0.36 -0.89 -0.64
C VAL A 98 -0.82 -0.21 -1.32
N LEU A 99 -1.48 0.70 -0.59
CA LEU A 99 -2.71 1.36 -1.01
C LEU A 99 -2.55 2.88 -1.02
N ASP A 100 -3.43 3.55 -1.75
CA ASP A 100 -3.61 4.99 -1.59
C ASP A 100 -4.40 5.31 -0.29
N ILE A 101 -4.49 6.59 0.06
CA ILE A 101 -5.17 7.02 1.29
C ILE A 101 -6.65 6.60 1.31
N LYS A 102 -7.33 6.68 0.16
CA LYS A 102 -8.75 6.30 0.07
C LYS A 102 -8.92 4.80 0.26
N GLY A 103 -8.03 4.00 -0.33
CA GLY A 103 -8.03 2.55 -0.18
C GLY A 103 -7.83 2.14 1.28
N VAL A 104 -6.88 2.76 2.00
CA VAL A 104 -6.68 2.46 3.43
C VAL A 104 -7.92 2.79 4.25
N LEU A 105 -8.50 3.98 4.10
CA LEU A 105 -9.70 4.38 4.81
C LEU A 105 -10.92 3.49 4.49
N ASN A 106 -10.97 2.91 3.30
CA ASN A 106 -11.99 1.93 2.94
C ASN A 106 -11.73 0.57 3.61
N VAL A 107 -10.47 0.11 3.63
CA VAL A 107 -10.10 -1.11 4.36
C VAL A 107 -10.47 -0.99 5.83
N GLU A 108 -10.11 0.08 6.51
CA GLU A 108 -10.41 0.28 7.95
C GLU A 108 -11.90 0.18 8.27
N LYS A 109 -12.77 0.69 7.38
CA LYS A 109 -14.23 0.60 7.55
C LYS A 109 -14.76 -0.82 7.42
N ILE A 110 -14.14 -1.65 6.57
CA ILE A 110 -14.62 -2.99 6.21
C ILE A 110 -13.95 -4.05 7.09
N TYR A 111 -12.67 -3.85 7.39
CA TYR A 111 -11.83 -4.74 8.17
C TYR A 111 -10.99 -3.96 9.18
N SER A 112 -11.60 -3.63 10.31
CA SER A 112 -11.00 -2.81 11.38
C SER A 112 -9.82 -3.47 12.11
N GLU A 113 -9.56 -4.76 11.87
CA GLU A 113 -8.38 -5.48 12.40
C GLU A 113 -7.12 -5.27 11.52
N ALA A 114 -7.23 -4.56 10.40
CA ALA A 114 -6.07 -4.19 9.59
C ALA A 114 -5.19 -3.20 10.36
N ILE A 115 -3.87 -3.32 10.19
CA ILE A 115 -2.90 -2.39 10.76
C ILE A 115 -2.54 -1.39 9.67
N SER A 116 -2.92 -0.14 9.85
CA SER A 116 -2.61 0.94 8.90
C SER A 116 -1.32 1.66 9.27
N ILE A 117 -0.39 1.78 8.31
CA ILE A 117 0.92 2.39 8.51
C ILE A 117 1.14 3.47 7.45
N PHE A 118 1.33 4.71 7.90
CA PHE A 118 1.71 5.82 7.04
C PHE A 118 3.22 5.98 6.98
N ILE A 119 3.80 5.88 5.79
CA ILE A 119 5.23 6.10 5.59
C ILE A 119 5.49 7.57 5.31
N MET A 120 6.27 8.19 6.19
CA MET A 120 6.72 9.58 6.09
C MET A 120 8.12 9.68 5.51
N PRO A 121 8.42 10.68 4.69
CA PRO A 121 9.80 11.05 4.41
C PRO A 121 10.43 11.71 5.65
N PRO A 122 11.78 11.71 5.79
CA PRO A 122 12.45 12.41 6.88
C PRO A 122 12.25 13.94 6.81
N SER A 123 12.12 14.48 5.60
CA SER A 123 11.72 15.86 5.35
C SER A 123 11.06 15.99 3.98
N PHE A 124 10.40 17.12 3.73
CA PHE A 124 9.77 17.39 2.43
C PHE A 124 10.82 17.59 1.32
N GLU A 125 11.96 18.21 1.66
CA GLU A 125 13.10 18.40 0.76
C GLU A 125 13.70 17.06 0.32
N GLU A 126 13.77 16.09 1.24
CA GLU A 126 14.24 14.75 0.90
C GLU A 126 13.25 14.02 -0.02
N LEU A 127 11.96 14.20 0.20
CA LEU A 127 10.93 13.66 -0.70
C LEU A 127 11.06 14.26 -2.11
N GLU A 128 11.23 15.58 -2.21
CA GLU A 128 11.44 16.25 -3.49
C GLU A 128 12.66 15.69 -4.22
N LYS A 129 13.79 15.53 -3.53
CA LYS A 129 14.99 14.90 -4.11
C LYS A 129 14.71 13.51 -4.65
N ARG A 130 13.97 12.67 -3.89
CA ARG A 130 13.63 11.30 -4.32
C ARG A 130 12.72 11.29 -5.54
N ILE A 131 11.76 12.22 -5.63
CA ILE A 131 10.89 12.36 -6.80
C ILE A 131 11.71 12.81 -8.02
N ARG A 132 12.57 13.82 -7.89
CA ARG A 132 13.41 14.35 -8.97
C ARG A 132 14.43 13.34 -9.48
N ASN A 133 15.05 12.55 -8.59
CA ASN A 133 16.07 11.56 -8.96
C ASN A 133 15.54 10.40 -9.83
N ARG A 134 14.25 10.25 -9.99
CA ARG A 134 13.67 9.25 -10.92
C ARG A 134 13.88 9.61 -12.39
N ASN A 135 14.15 10.89 -12.71
CA ASN A 135 14.41 11.41 -14.06
C ASN A 135 13.38 10.97 -15.13
N THR A 136 12.14 10.70 -14.73
CA THR A 136 11.09 10.20 -15.61
C THR A 136 10.01 11.22 -15.89
N ASP A 137 9.94 12.29 -15.11
CA ASP A 137 8.83 13.24 -15.10
C ASP A 137 9.31 14.65 -15.51
N SER A 138 8.43 15.41 -16.16
CA SER A 138 8.67 16.84 -16.43
C SER A 138 8.56 17.67 -15.14
N GLU A 139 9.09 18.89 -15.16
CA GLU A 139 9.04 19.80 -14.00
C GLU A 139 7.59 20.11 -13.57
N GLU A 140 6.65 20.19 -14.52
CA GLU A 140 5.23 20.40 -14.23
C GLU A 140 4.64 19.22 -13.45
N VAL A 141 4.94 17.98 -13.89
CA VAL A 141 4.50 16.75 -13.24
C VAL A 141 5.11 16.63 -11.84
N ILE A 142 6.39 17.00 -11.68
CA ILE A 142 7.05 17.00 -10.36
C ILE A 142 6.34 17.97 -9.40
N LYS A 143 6.03 19.18 -9.84
CA LYS A 143 5.31 20.17 -9.01
C LYS A 143 3.93 19.65 -8.60
N GLU A 144 3.17 19.09 -9.53
CA GLU A 144 1.87 18.50 -9.22
C GLU A 144 1.99 17.39 -8.17
N ARG A 145 2.96 16.48 -8.32
CA ARG A 145 3.22 15.40 -7.34
C ARG A 145 3.59 15.93 -5.96
N LEU A 146 4.36 17.02 -5.91
CA LEU A 146 4.76 17.63 -4.64
C LEU A 146 3.55 18.27 -3.93
N GLU A 147 2.64 18.91 -4.67
CA GLU A 147 1.40 19.45 -4.07
C GLU A 147 0.50 18.33 -3.56
N ILE A 148 0.33 17.24 -4.33
CA ILE A 148 -0.41 16.06 -3.87
C ILE A 148 0.23 15.49 -2.60
N ALA A 149 1.56 15.37 -2.56
CA ALA A 149 2.27 14.84 -1.39
C ALA A 149 2.07 15.68 -0.13
N LYS A 150 1.96 17.02 -0.25
CA LYS A 150 1.64 17.90 0.89
C LYS A 150 0.28 17.58 1.48
N ASP A 151 -0.71 17.32 0.62
CA ASP A 151 -2.07 17.01 1.08
C ASP A 151 -2.14 15.58 1.65
N GLU A 152 -1.40 14.63 1.06
CA GLU A 152 -1.29 13.27 1.58
C GLU A 152 -0.66 13.25 2.99
N ILE A 153 0.39 14.02 3.23
CA ILE A 153 1.07 14.13 4.54
C ILE A 153 0.13 14.64 5.65
N LYS A 154 -0.82 15.50 5.33
CA LYS A 154 -1.83 15.98 6.30
C LYS A 154 -2.74 14.87 6.82
N CYS A 155 -2.83 13.75 6.10
CA CYS A 155 -3.67 12.63 6.46
C CYS A 155 -2.99 11.62 7.40
N LYS A 156 -1.72 11.80 7.77
CA LYS A 156 -0.94 10.85 8.59
C LYS A 156 -1.60 10.47 9.91
N ASP A 157 -2.30 11.41 10.55
CA ASP A 157 -2.94 11.22 11.87
C ASP A 157 -4.21 10.34 11.81
N LYS A 158 -4.59 9.86 10.61
CA LYS A 158 -5.69 8.91 10.41
C LYS A 158 -5.23 7.45 10.44
N TYR A 159 -3.95 7.19 10.58
CA TYR A 159 -3.35 5.86 10.56
C TYR A 159 -3.00 5.41 11.97
N ASP A 160 -3.00 4.09 12.20
CA ASP A 160 -2.60 3.53 13.50
C ASP A 160 -1.15 3.85 13.83
N TYR A 161 -0.29 3.86 12.80
CA TYR A 161 1.15 4.11 12.95
C TYR A 161 1.69 5.03 11.87
N VAL A 162 2.70 5.82 12.25
CA VAL A 162 3.49 6.66 11.34
C VAL A 162 4.94 6.24 11.45
N VAL A 163 5.54 5.79 10.33
CA VAL A 163 6.94 5.35 10.26
C VAL A 163 7.73 6.28 9.36
N ILE A 164 8.86 6.80 9.84
CA ILE A 164 9.72 7.71 9.08
C ILE A 164 10.75 6.91 8.30
N ASN A 165 10.68 6.95 6.96
CA ASN A 165 11.66 6.29 6.09
C ASN A 165 12.93 7.13 5.93
N ASN A 166 13.77 7.14 6.98
CA ASN A 166 15.13 7.66 6.90
C ASN A 166 16.01 6.75 6.03
N THR A 167 15.98 5.44 6.33
CA THR A 167 16.53 4.37 5.52
C THR A 167 15.54 3.22 5.49
N VAL A 168 15.54 2.46 4.41
CA VAL A 168 14.63 1.32 4.23
C VAL A 168 14.77 0.33 5.39
N ASP A 169 16.00 0.00 5.77
CA ASP A 169 16.27 -0.97 6.85
C ASP A 169 15.63 -0.55 8.19
N LYS A 170 15.82 0.73 8.60
CA LYS A 170 15.22 1.24 9.85
C LYS A 170 13.70 1.23 9.81
N ALA A 171 13.12 1.64 8.68
CA ALA A 171 11.66 1.61 8.51
C ALA A 171 11.11 0.18 8.57
N VAL A 172 11.80 -0.77 7.94
CA VAL A 172 11.43 -2.19 7.98
C VAL A 172 11.53 -2.76 9.40
N GLU A 173 12.61 -2.46 10.13
CA GLU A 173 12.78 -2.89 11.52
C GLU A 173 11.65 -2.34 12.42
N GLU A 174 11.30 -1.07 12.28
CA GLU A 174 10.22 -0.45 13.04
C GLU A 174 8.87 -1.13 12.73
N ILE A 175 8.56 -1.40 11.45
CA ILE A 175 7.34 -2.09 11.05
C ILE A 175 7.30 -3.53 11.62
N ILE A 176 8.43 -4.24 11.63
CA ILE A 176 8.51 -5.58 12.24
C ILE A 176 8.16 -5.52 13.73
N GLN A 177 8.63 -4.50 14.45
CA GLN A 177 8.28 -4.33 15.88
C GLN A 177 6.80 -4.02 16.07
N ILE A 178 6.22 -3.16 15.23
CA ILE A 178 4.77 -2.89 15.23
C ILE A 178 3.98 -4.19 15.08
N ILE A 179 4.28 -5.00 14.06
CA ILE A 179 3.60 -6.27 13.79
C ILE A 179 3.70 -7.25 14.98
N LYS A 180 4.89 -7.31 15.62
CA LYS A 180 5.09 -8.17 16.80
C LYS A 180 4.28 -7.71 18.00
N ASN A 181 4.22 -6.41 18.26
CA ASN A 181 3.47 -5.84 19.37
C ASN A 181 1.97 -6.06 19.20
N GLU A 182 1.45 -5.87 17.99
CA GLU A 182 0.05 -6.14 17.65
C GLU A 182 -0.35 -7.62 17.81
N LYS A 183 0.58 -8.54 17.65
CA LYS A 183 0.33 -9.98 17.93
C LYS A 183 0.26 -10.28 19.42
N ASN A 184 0.95 -9.52 20.25
CA ASN A 184 0.97 -9.72 21.70
C ASN A 184 -0.25 -9.13 22.42
N ILE A 185 -0.92 -8.14 21.82
CA ILE A 185 -2.12 -7.49 22.39
C ILE A 185 -3.36 -8.41 22.26
N CYS A 186 -3.34 -9.35 21.32
CA CYS A 186 -4.45 -10.27 21.06
C CYS A 186 -4.35 -11.61 21.84
N ASN A 187 -3.41 -11.74 22.78
CA ASN A 187 -3.27 -12.87 23.71
C ASN A 187 -3.63 -12.45 25.12
#